data_25a8ec4d6c28c02084c5df10b99ad452
#
_entry.id   25a8ec4d6c28c02084c5df10b99ad452
#
_cell.length_a   1.000
_cell.length_b   1.000
_cell.length_c   1.000
_cell.angle_alpha   90.00
_cell.angle_beta   90.00
_cell.angle_gamma   90.00
#
_symmetry.space_group_name_H-M   'P 1'
#
loop_
_entity.id
_entity.type
_entity.pdbx_description
1 polymer ?
#
loop_
_entity_poly.entity_id
_entity_poly.type
_entity_poly.pdbx_seq_one_letter_code
_entity_poly.pdbx_strand_id
1 'polypeptide(L)'
;MAFLTLSLLSCKSKEAETSGLSEKYFGEKTDETGAISYDSLLVAMQGVDSVEAKVTGLVSSVCQTKGCWMDITSEQNKEAETMFVEFKDYGFFMPKDLAGKKVVMVGKAFREVTSVEELKHFAEDEGLTPAEIEKITEPKEELKFLASGVMILD
;
A
#
# COMPACT_ATOMS: atom_id res chain seq x y z
N MET A 1 -66.35 27.23 -3.67
CA MET A 1 -64.97 27.64 -3.27
C MET A 1 -64.15 26.37 -2.96
N ALA A 2 -63.33 25.92 -3.88
CA ALA A 2 -62.51 24.74 -3.72
C ALA A 2 -61.12 25.20 -3.41
N PHE A 3 -60.60 24.84 -2.23
CA PHE A 3 -59.20 25.06 -1.84
C PHE A 3 -58.36 23.89 -2.31
N LEU A 4 -57.50 24.13 -3.29
CA LEU A 4 -56.54 23.20 -3.82
C LEU A 4 -55.24 23.32 -2.97
N THR A 5 -55.00 22.36 -2.07
CA THR A 5 -53.78 22.30 -1.29
C THR A 5 -52.66 21.59 -2.11
N LEU A 6 -51.70 22.37 -2.54
CA LEU A 6 -50.51 21.91 -3.25
C LEU A 6 -49.50 21.33 -2.22
N SER A 7 -49.39 20.00 -2.15
CA SER A 7 -48.38 19.30 -1.32
C SER A 7 -47.05 19.37 -2.04
N LEU A 8 -46.11 20.15 -1.52
CA LEU A 8 -44.70 20.14 -1.91
C LEU A 8 -44.04 18.86 -1.37
N LEU A 9 -43.74 17.87 -2.25
CA LEU A 9 -42.83 16.80 -1.93
C LEU A 9 -41.40 17.36 -1.87
N SER A 10 -40.91 17.55 -0.65
CA SER A 10 -39.51 17.83 -0.40
C SER A 10 -38.71 16.52 -0.59
N CYS A 11 -38.03 16.37 -1.72
CA CYS A 11 -37.00 15.37 -1.88
C CYS A 11 -35.82 15.72 -0.98
N LYS A 12 -35.76 15.12 0.20
CA LYS A 12 -34.61 15.17 1.08
C LYS A 12 -33.54 14.24 0.49
N SER A 13 -32.57 14.82 -0.20
CA SER A 13 -31.34 14.13 -0.59
C SER A 13 -30.70 13.56 0.67
N LYS A 14 -30.62 12.24 0.78
CA LYS A 14 -29.78 11.59 1.76
C LYS A 14 -28.34 11.87 1.35
N GLU A 15 -27.74 12.87 1.94
CA GLU A 15 -26.28 12.92 2.06
C GLU A 15 -25.89 11.70 2.89
N ALA A 16 -25.15 10.80 2.25
CA ALA A 16 -24.52 9.68 2.94
C ALA A 16 -23.48 10.27 3.89
N GLU A 17 -23.82 10.31 5.18
CA GLU A 17 -22.84 10.49 6.24
C GLU A 17 -21.87 9.31 6.15
N THR A 18 -20.70 9.56 5.59
CA THR A 18 -19.54 8.66 5.68
C THR A 18 -18.99 8.78 7.09
N SER A 19 -19.67 8.18 8.06
CA SER A 19 -19.14 8.01 9.39
C SER A 19 -18.02 6.98 9.32
N GLY A 20 -16.77 7.42 9.47
CA GLY A 20 -15.59 6.81 10.09
C GLY A 20 -15.44 5.29 10.17
N LEU A 21 -15.79 4.54 9.14
CA LEU A 21 -15.23 3.22 8.89
C LEU A 21 -13.91 3.45 8.18
N SER A 22 -12.78 3.22 8.86
CA SER A 22 -11.48 3.23 8.21
C SER A 22 -11.57 2.31 6.98
N GLU A 23 -11.25 2.84 5.83
CA GLU A 23 -11.35 2.11 4.57
C GLU A 23 -10.42 0.89 4.70
N LYS A 24 -10.98 -0.32 4.54
CA LYS A 24 -10.23 -1.57 4.71
C LYS A 24 -9.61 -2.05 3.39
N TYR A 25 -10.16 -1.63 2.26
CA TYR A 25 -9.79 -2.08 0.92
C TYR A 25 -9.35 -0.90 0.06
N PHE A 26 -8.24 -1.07 -0.65
CA PHE A 26 -7.63 -0.08 -1.53
C PHE A 26 -7.32 -0.72 -2.88
N GLY A 27 -7.69 -0.06 -3.97
CA GLY A 27 -7.57 -0.63 -5.31
C GLY A 27 -8.51 -1.80 -5.54
N GLU A 28 -8.02 -2.87 -6.14
CA GLU A 28 -8.77 -4.10 -6.40
C GLU A 28 -9.14 -4.81 -5.08
N LYS A 29 -10.41 -5.20 -4.96
CA LYS A 29 -10.88 -5.87 -3.75
C LYS A 29 -10.28 -7.26 -3.63
N THR A 30 -9.65 -7.56 -2.50
CA THR A 30 -9.04 -8.85 -2.20
C THR A 30 -9.47 -9.39 -0.84
N ASP A 31 -9.07 -10.62 -0.53
CA ASP A 31 -9.29 -11.32 0.75
C ASP A 31 -8.04 -12.15 1.12
N GLU A 32 -8.07 -12.81 2.27
CA GLU A 32 -6.96 -13.63 2.76
C GLU A 32 -6.84 -15.00 2.06
N THR A 33 -7.86 -15.42 1.29
CA THR A 33 -7.92 -16.76 0.70
C THR A 33 -6.78 -16.96 -0.31
N GLY A 34 -5.92 -17.94 -0.04
CA GLY A 34 -4.77 -18.24 -0.90
C GLY A 34 -3.59 -17.28 -0.78
N ALA A 35 -3.62 -16.36 0.18
CA ALA A 35 -2.46 -15.51 0.45
C ALA A 35 -1.30 -16.34 1.03
N ILE A 36 -0.11 -16.14 0.50
CA ILE A 36 1.13 -16.70 1.04
C ILE A 36 1.78 -15.69 2.00
N SER A 37 2.60 -16.16 2.93
CA SER A 37 3.37 -15.25 3.79
C SER A 37 4.46 -14.54 2.99
N TYR A 38 4.92 -13.40 3.50
CA TYR A 38 6.06 -12.68 2.93
C TYR A 38 7.31 -13.58 2.83
N ASP A 39 7.59 -14.38 3.87
CA ASP A 39 8.72 -15.31 3.86
C ASP A 39 8.58 -16.39 2.76
N SER A 40 7.36 -16.86 2.50
CA SER A 40 7.09 -17.78 1.40
C SER A 40 7.29 -17.12 0.03
N LEU A 41 6.97 -15.83 -0.11
CA LEU A 41 7.27 -15.06 -1.31
C LEU A 41 8.78 -14.96 -1.55
N LEU A 42 9.58 -14.68 -0.50
CA LEU A 42 11.03 -14.62 -0.62
C LEU A 42 11.63 -15.93 -1.14
N VAL A 43 11.08 -17.06 -0.72
CA VAL A 43 11.46 -18.38 -1.25
C VAL A 43 11.04 -18.52 -2.72
N ALA A 44 9.81 -18.12 -3.08
CA ALA A 44 9.30 -18.20 -4.44
C ALA A 44 10.05 -17.29 -5.43
N MET A 45 10.65 -16.20 -4.95
CA MET A 45 11.47 -15.29 -5.75
C MET A 45 12.89 -15.79 -6.03
N GLN A 46 13.30 -16.92 -5.44
CA GLN A 46 14.64 -17.47 -5.68
C GLN A 46 14.78 -18.02 -7.11
N GLY A 47 15.69 -17.42 -7.86
CA GLY A 47 16.01 -17.84 -9.22
C GLY A 47 14.98 -17.49 -10.30
N VAL A 48 14.05 -16.57 -9.98
CA VAL A 48 13.07 -16.04 -10.94
C VAL A 48 13.05 -14.50 -10.90
N ASP A 49 12.76 -13.88 -12.04
CA ASP A 49 12.74 -12.41 -12.16
C ASP A 49 11.47 -11.80 -11.58
N SER A 50 10.35 -12.53 -11.62
CA SER A 50 9.08 -12.05 -11.09
C SER A 50 8.08 -13.16 -10.77
N VAL A 51 7.15 -12.87 -9.85
CA VAL A 51 6.07 -13.78 -9.42
C VAL A 51 4.77 -12.98 -9.23
N GLU A 52 3.69 -13.42 -9.87
CA GLU A 52 2.33 -12.96 -9.50
C GLU A 52 1.91 -13.66 -8.22
N ALA A 53 1.49 -12.89 -7.21
CA ALA A 53 1.17 -13.45 -5.91
C ALA A 53 0.11 -12.64 -5.15
N LYS A 54 -0.56 -13.33 -4.24
CA LYS A 54 -1.30 -12.73 -3.14
C LYS A 54 -0.47 -12.96 -1.86
N VAL A 55 -0.08 -11.88 -1.18
CA VAL A 55 0.92 -11.91 -0.11
C VAL A 55 0.40 -11.24 1.15
N THR A 56 0.61 -11.88 2.29
CA THR A 56 0.43 -11.26 3.61
C THR A 56 1.77 -10.81 4.16
N GLY A 57 1.84 -9.55 4.62
CA GLY A 57 3.06 -9.00 5.21
C GLY A 57 2.78 -7.91 6.24
N LEU A 58 3.83 -7.53 6.95
CA LEU A 58 3.81 -6.46 7.94
C LEU A 58 4.30 -5.17 7.29
N VAL A 59 3.52 -4.09 7.41
CA VAL A 59 3.96 -2.76 6.94
C VAL A 59 5.02 -2.23 7.89
N SER A 60 6.22 -1.92 7.38
CA SER A 60 7.30 -1.31 8.15
C SER A 60 7.33 0.21 8.02
N SER A 61 7.07 0.74 6.84
CA SER A 61 6.98 2.18 6.59
C SER A 61 5.97 2.52 5.49
N VAL A 62 5.58 3.79 5.41
CA VAL A 62 4.66 4.34 4.41
C VAL A 62 5.13 5.73 4.04
N CYS A 63 4.99 6.10 2.77
CA CYS A 63 5.20 7.46 2.29
C CYS A 63 4.43 8.48 3.15
N GLN A 64 5.16 9.34 3.87
CA GLN A 64 4.56 10.33 4.76
C GLN A 64 4.03 11.57 4.02
N THR A 65 4.40 11.75 2.77
CA THR A 65 3.88 12.83 1.91
C THR A 65 2.42 12.57 1.54
N LYS A 66 2.11 11.40 0.98
CA LYS A 66 0.73 11.07 0.53
C LYS A 66 0.34 9.58 0.56
N GLY A 67 1.20 8.70 1.08
CA GLY A 67 0.90 7.26 1.14
C GLY A 67 0.99 6.55 -0.22
N CYS A 68 1.82 7.05 -1.14
CA CYS A 68 1.92 6.56 -2.51
C CYS A 68 2.80 5.31 -2.68
N TRP A 69 3.50 4.90 -1.64
CA TRP A 69 4.26 3.66 -1.53
C TRP A 69 4.27 3.19 -0.07
N MET A 70 4.62 1.95 0.15
CA MET A 70 4.87 1.39 1.48
C MET A 70 5.94 0.31 1.42
N ASP A 71 6.58 0.03 2.55
CA ASP A 71 7.51 -1.07 2.72
C ASP A 71 6.88 -2.21 3.50
N ILE A 72 7.13 -3.43 3.03
CA ILE A 72 6.69 -4.67 3.66
C ILE A 72 7.89 -5.45 4.17
N THR A 73 7.76 -5.98 5.37
CA THR A 73 8.77 -6.83 6.02
C THR A 73 8.16 -8.13 6.55
N SER A 74 9.03 -9.05 6.97
CA SER A 74 8.63 -10.28 7.64
C SER A 74 8.18 -10.02 9.08
N GLU A 75 7.13 -10.69 9.49
CA GLU A 75 6.74 -10.73 10.90
C GLU A 75 7.67 -11.60 11.75
N GLN A 76 8.25 -12.63 11.16
CA GLN A 76 9.02 -13.66 11.86
C GLN A 76 10.52 -13.41 11.78
N ASN A 77 11.00 -12.83 10.68
CA ASN A 77 12.41 -12.58 10.44
C ASN A 77 12.68 -11.09 10.20
N LYS A 78 13.09 -10.39 11.24
CA LYS A 78 13.40 -8.95 11.18
C LYS A 78 14.66 -8.62 10.35
N GLU A 79 15.48 -9.61 10.05
CA GLU A 79 16.67 -9.48 9.19
C GLU A 79 16.34 -9.74 7.70
N ALA A 80 15.11 -10.13 7.39
CA ALA A 80 14.70 -10.29 6.01
C ALA A 80 14.77 -8.95 5.26
N GLU A 81 15.09 -9.02 3.96
CA GLU A 81 15.02 -7.83 3.10
C GLU A 81 13.61 -7.22 3.13
N THR A 82 13.55 -5.92 2.97
CA THR A 82 12.27 -5.19 2.86
C THR A 82 11.84 -5.18 1.41
N MET A 83 10.53 -5.27 1.17
CA MET A 83 9.95 -5.18 -0.17
C MET A 83 9.27 -3.84 -0.35
N PHE A 84 9.71 -3.10 -1.34
CA PHE A 84 9.11 -1.81 -1.72
C PHE A 84 7.84 -2.03 -2.54
N VAL A 85 6.72 -1.45 -2.11
CA VAL A 85 5.41 -1.64 -2.73
C VAL A 85 4.92 -0.34 -3.35
N GLU A 86 4.69 -0.38 -4.64
CA GLU A 86 4.02 0.66 -5.41
C GLU A 86 2.60 0.22 -5.79
N PHE A 87 1.74 1.18 -6.09
CA PHE A 87 0.34 0.91 -6.42
C PHE A 87 0.12 1.09 -7.91
N LYS A 88 -0.50 0.07 -8.52
CA LYS A 88 -0.73 -0.02 -9.95
C LYS A 88 -1.38 1.25 -10.51
N ASP A 89 -0.79 1.79 -11.55
CA ASP A 89 -1.25 2.98 -12.26
C ASP A 89 -1.39 4.23 -11.37
N TYR A 90 -0.72 4.23 -10.19
CA TYR A 90 -0.86 5.29 -9.17
C TYR A 90 -2.32 5.49 -8.74
N GLY A 91 -3.11 4.40 -8.77
CA GLY A 91 -4.56 4.42 -8.72
C GLY A 91 -5.17 4.57 -7.32
N PHE A 92 -4.38 4.36 -6.26
CA PHE A 92 -4.81 4.53 -4.87
C PHE A 92 -3.62 4.79 -3.95
N PHE A 93 -3.89 5.25 -2.74
CA PHE A 93 -2.87 5.54 -1.72
C PHE A 93 -3.28 4.94 -0.38
N MET A 94 -2.28 4.65 0.44
CA MET A 94 -2.48 4.04 1.75
C MET A 94 -2.53 5.09 2.87
N PRO A 95 -3.22 4.80 3.99
CA PRO A 95 -3.13 5.61 5.19
C PRO A 95 -1.68 5.72 5.69
N LYS A 96 -1.27 6.92 6.12
CA LYS A 96 0.11 7.19 6.56
C LYS A 96 0.47 6.59 7.92
N ASP A 97 -0.53 6.19 8.68
CA ASP A 97 -0.40 5.54 10.01
C ASP A 97 -0.46 4.02 9.95
N LEU A 98 -0.14 3.43 8.78
CA LEU A 98 -0.25 1.99 8.54
C LEU A 98 0.94 1.17 9.07
N ALA A 99 2.06 1.82 9.43
CA ALA A 99 3.23 1.13 9.97
C ALA A 99 2.86 0.28 11.21
N GLY A 100 3.32 -0.98 11.23
CA GLY A 100 2.97 -1.96 12.26
C GLY A 100 1.66 -2.72 12.03
N LYS A 101 0.91 -2.42 10.98
CA LYS A 101 -0.29 -3.16 10.57
C LYS A 101 0.05 -4.27 9.59
N LYS A 102 -0.78 -5.31 9.57
CA LYS A 102 -0.72 -6.37 8.57
C LYS A 102 -1.60 -6.03 7.38
N VAL A 103 -1.16 -6.42 6.20
CA VAL A 103 -1.92 -6.27 4.96
C VAL A 103 -1.91 -7.55 4.16
N VAL A 104 -2.95 -7.74 3.34
CA VAL A 104 -2.93 -8.67 2.20
C VAL A 104 -2.85 -7.83 0.94
N MET A 105 -1.95 -8.20 0.05
CA MET A 105 -1.74 -7.53 -1.24
C MET A 105 -1.89 -8.52 -2.37
N VAL A 106 -2.45 -8.10 -3.49
CA VAL A 106 -2.48 -8.86 -4.74
C VAL A 106 -1.74 -8.07 -5.81
N GLY A 107 -0.88 -8.74 -6.59
CA GLY A 107 -0.07 -8.09 -7.61
C GLY A 107 1.15 -8.90 -8.01
N LYS A 108 2.20 -8.22 -8.43
CA LYS A 108 3.42 -8.80 -8.98
C LYS A 108 4.64 -8.39 -8.18
N ALA A 109 5.39 -9.38 -7.66
CA ALA A 109 6.72 -9.19 -7.10
C ALA A 109 7.79 -9.27 -8.22
N PHE A 110 8.84 -8.45 -8.16
CA PHE A 110 9.95 -8.42 -9.11
C PHE A 110 11.17 -7.77 -8.48
N ARG A 111 12.37 -7.96 -9.10
CA ARG A 111 13.58 -7.26 -8.69
C ARG A 111 13.90 -6.14 -9.67
N GLU A 112 14.32 -5.02 -9.14
CA GLU A 112 14.70 -3.85 -9.92
C GLU A 112 15.84 -3.09 -9.23
N VAL A 113 16.70 -2.45 -10.03
CA VAL A 113 17.73 -1.56 -9.51
C VAL A 113 17.15 -0.15 -9.41
N THR A 114 17.00 0.33 -8.17
CA THR A 114 16.55 1.69 -7.88
C THR A 114 17.74 2.65 -7.92
N SER A 115 17.61 3.73 -8.66
CA SER A 115 18.65 4.74 -8.81
C SER A 115 18.89 5.52 -7.51
N VAL A 116 20.06 6.14 -7.36
CA VAL A 116 20.38 7.01 -6.21
C VAL A 116 19.39 8.17 -6.10
N GLU A 117 18.93 8.72 -7.22
CA GLU A 117 17.97 9.82 -7.26
C GLU A 117 16.61 9.39 -6.69
N GLU A 118 16.10 8.22 -7.11
CA GLU A 118 14.84 7.66 -6.61
C GLU A 118 14.94 7.26 -5.12
N LEU A 119 16.05 6.63 -4.72
CA LEU A 119 16.28 6.28 -3.32
C LEU A 119 16.28 7.52 -2.42
N LYS A 120 16.89 8.62 -2.85
CA LYS A 120 16.87 9.90 -2.13
C LYS A 120 15.47 10.50 -2.07
N HIS A 121 14.71 10.44 -3.16
CA HIS A 121 13.33 10.90 -3.20
C HIS A 121 12.44 10.11 -2.23
N PHE A 122 12.57 8.78 -2.18
CA PHE A 122 11.83 7.95 -1.23
C PHE A 122 12.22 8.24 0.22
N ALA A 123 13.50 8.48 0.48
CA ALA A 123 13.99 8.87 1.80
C ALA A 123 13.44 10.24 2.26
N GLU A 124 13.29 11.20 1.34
CA GLU A 124 12.60 12.47 1.60
C GLU A 124 11.13 12.25 1.94
N ASP A 125 10.44 11.40 1.18
CA ASP A 125 9.03 11.07 1.39
C ASP A 125 8.77 10.31 2.70
N GLU A 126 9.76 9.55 3.17
CA GLU A 126 9.74 8.89 4.48
C GLU A 126 10.00 9.88 5.62
N GLY A 127 10.59 11.02 5.35
CA GLY A 127 10.88 12.07 6.31
C GLY A 127 12.27 11.95 6.94
N LEU A 128 13.23 11.29 6.25
CA LEU A 128 14.61 11.23 6.69
C LEU A 128 15.26 12.62 6.68
N THR A 129 16.28 12.78 7.55
CA THR A 129 17.03 14.03 7.61
C THR A 129 17.95 14.20 6.39
N PRO A 130 18.29 15.43 6.00
CA PRO A 130 19.24 15.68 4.90
C PRO A 130 20.57 14.93 5.05
N ALA A 131 21.07 14.79 6.28
CA ALA A 131 22.31 14.07 6.59
C ALA A 131 22.21 12.57 6.37
N GLU A 132 21.02 11.97 6.51
CA GLU A 132 20.75 10.55 6.19
C GLU A 132 20.61 10.36 4.68
N ILE A 133 19.92 11.29 4.00
CA ILE A 133 19.72 11.27 2.55
C ILE A 133 21.06 11.40 1.80
N GLU A 134 21.97 12.25 2.28
CA GLU A 134 23.30 12.42 1.67
C GLU A 134 24.17 11.15 1.72
N LYS A 135 23.90 10.23 2.65
CA LYS A 135 24.61 8.93 2.72
C LYS A 135 24.20 7.94 1.62
N ILE A 136 23.12 8.21 0.92
CA ILE A 136 22.65 7.39 -0.21
C ILE A 136 23.51 7.78 -1.42
N THR A 137 24.50 6.95 -1.74
CA THR A 137 25.51 7.26 -2.77
C THR A 137 25.59 6.21 -3.90
N GLU A 138 24.93 5.07 -3.71
CA GLU A 138 24.95 3.96 -4.68
C GLU A 138 23.53 3.49 -4.99
N PRO A 139 23.25 3.03 -6.23
CA PRO A 139 21.98 2.40 -6.57
C PRO A 139 21.84 1.08 -5.81
N LYS A 140 20.62 0.64 -5.58
CA LYS A 140 20.30 -0.56 -4.81
C LYS A 140 19.40 -1.48 -5.62
N GLU A 141 19.76 -2.76 -5.71
CA GLU A 141 18.81 -3.79 -6.16
C GLU A 141 17.79 -4.05 -5.05
N GLU A 142 16.52 -3.89 -5.36
CA GLU A 142 15.42 -4.02 -4.41
C GLU A 142 14.41 -5.05 -4.88
N LEU A 143 13.81 -5.75 -3.92
CA LEU A 143 12.60 -6.49 -4.14
C LEU A 143 11.44 -5.50 -4.15
N LYS A 144 10.71 -5.45 -5.25
CA LYS A 144 9.55 -4.58 -5.45
C LYS A 144 8.26 -5.37 -5.63
N PHE A 145 7.14 -4.72 -5.37
CA PHE A 145 5.81 -5.27 -5.59
C PHE A 145 4.88 -4.22 -6.17
N LEU A 146 4.31 -4.51 -7.33
CA LEU A 146 3.29 -3.67 -7.94
C LEU A 146 1.92 -4.19 -7.53
N ALA A 147 1.33 -3.57 -6.52
CA ALA A 147 0.04 -3.97 -5.97
C ALA A 147 -1.13 -3.44 -6.81
N SER A 148 -2.02 -4.32 -7.27
CA SER A 148 -3.31 -3.94 -7.85
C SER A 148 -4.39 -3.74 -6.78
N GLY A 149 -4.25 -4.36 -5.62
CA GLY A 149 -5.14 -4.20 -4.49
C GLY A 149 -4.48 -4.52 -3.15
N VAL A 150 -4.92 -3.83 -2.11
CA VAL A 150 -4.47 -4.01 -0.73
C VAL A 150 -5.67 -4.08 0.21
N MET A 151 -5.64 -5.02 1.15
CA MET A 151 -6.59 -5.09 2.27
C MET A 151 -5.83 -4.97 3.58
N ILE A 152 -6.27 -4.07 4.46
CA ILE A 152 -5.71 -3.95 5.82
C ILE A 152 -6.33 -5.05 6.68
N LEU A 153 -5.49 -5.77 7.44
CA LEU A 153 -5.90 -6.72 8.46
C LEU A 153 -5.94 -6.03 9.83
N ASP A 154 -6.93 -6.39 10.63
CA ASP A 154 -7.11 -5.85 11.99
C ASP A 154 -6.06 -6.40 12.97
#